data_671a13e37a7668f830497e7c784eca0a
#
_entry.id   671a13e37a7668f830497e7c784eca0a
#
_cell.length_a   1.000
_cell.length_b   1.000
_cell.length_c   1.000
_cell.angle_alpha   90.00
_cell.angle_beta   90.00
_cell.angle_gamma   90.00
#
_symmetry.space_group_name_H-M   'P 1'
#
loop_
_entity.id
_entity.type
_entity.pdbx_description
1 polymer ?
#
loop_
_entity_poly.entity_id
_entity_poly.type
_entity_poly.pdbx_seq_one_letter_code
_entity_poly.pdbx_strand_id
1 'polypeptide(L)'
;MPSAVVIGTGKMGKLIEQTLIAHGFEVLGAFGHENINQLNTVEQTPDVVVDFSGVAAFEAVVGFVRERGCALVSGTTGFSPEQLSELKQLGESVPVIHAANYSVGVAVLRRAVAMAAEALDGWATEIVETQHNPKADA
;
A
#
# COMPACT_ATOMS: atom_id res chain seq x y z
N MET A 1 -13.07 6.52 18.69
CA MET A 1 -13.04 6.73 17.22
C MET A 1 -11.71 6.23 16.71
N PRO A 2 -11.68 5.30 15.80
CA PRO A 2 -10.41 4.86 15.22
C PRO A 2 -9.77 5.98 14.43
N SER A 3 -8.44 6.01 14.42
CA SER A 3 -7.65 7.07 13.80
C SER A 3 -6.72 6.54 12.72
N ALA A 4 -6.49 7.32 11.69
CA ALA A 4 -5.65 6.93 10.57
C ALA A 4 -4.76 8.10 10.10
N VAL A 5 -3.62 7.72 9.53
CA VAL A 5 -2.78 8.59 8.71
C VAL A 5 -2.77 8.05 7.30
N VAL A 6 -2.93 8.93 6.31
CA VAL A 6 -2.92 8.57 4.89
C VAL A 6 -1.61 9.03 4.25
N ILE A 7 -0.94 8.12 3.58
CA ILE A 7 0.24 8.44 2.78
C ILE A 7 -0.12 8.28 1.29
N GLY A 8 0.06 9.35 0.54
CA GLY A 8 -0.38 9.50 -0.82
C GLY A 8 -1.48 10.56 -0.94
N THR A 9 -1.21 11.61 -1.70
CA THR A 9 -2.14 12.74 -1.93
C THR A 9 -2.68 12.76 -3.36
N GLY A 10 -2.42 11.70 -4.11
CA GLY A 10 -2.94 11.50 -5.45
C GLY A 10 -4.40 11.05 -5.46
N LYS A 11 -4.86 10.58 -6.60
CA LYS A 11 -6.25 10.13 -6.80
C LYS A 11 -6.67 9.07 -5.79
N MET A 12 -5.84 8.05 -5.58
CA MET A 12 -6.16 6.97 -4.65
C MET A 12 -6.12 7.44 -3.19
N GLY A 13 -5.12 8.24 -2.80
CA GLY A 13 -5.01 8.77 -1.45
C GLY A 13 -6.21 9.61 -1.03
N LYS A 14 -6.68 10.48 -1.91
CA LYS A 14 -7.90 11.29 -1.67
C LYS A 14 -9.16 10.44 -1.51
N LEU A 15 -9.28 9.39 -2.31
CA LEU A 15 -10.41 8.46 -2.21
C LEU A 15 -10.37 7.68 -0.89
N ILE A 16 -9.19 7.24 -0.47
CA ILE A 16 -8.97 6.55 0.80
C ILE A 16 -9.33 7.46 1.98
N GLU A 17 -8.84 8.70 1.98
CA GLU A 17 -9.16 9.68 3.01
C GLU A 17 -10.68 9.87 3.14
N GLN A 18 -11.37 10.11 2.03
CA GLN A 18 -12.84 10.25 2.02
C GLN A 18 -13.55 8.99 2.53
N THR A 19 -13.06 7.82 2.14
CA THR A 19 -13.64 6.54 2.57
C THR A 19 -13.44 6.30 4.07
N LEU A 20 -12.26 6.59 4.60
CA LEU A 20 -11.99 6.49 6.03
C LEU A 20 -12.91 7.40 6.84
N ILE A 21 -13.05 8.66 6.45
CA ILE A 21 -13.95 9.62 7.11
C ILE A 21 -15.42 9.13 7.05
N ALA A 22 -15.87 8.64 5.89
CA ALA A 22 -17.22 8.12 5.73
C ALA A 22 -17.51 6.89 6.61
N HIS A 23 -16.46 6.15 7.01
CA HIS A 23 -16.56 4.99 7.90
C HIS A 23 -16.20 5.31 9.36
N GLY A 24 -16.17 6.58 9.73
CA GLY A 24 -16.01 7.01 11.11
C GLY A 24 -14.58 7.02 11.64
N PHE A 25 -13.60 7.04 10.77
CA PHE A 25 -12.21 7.27 11.17
C PHE A 25 -11.92 8.77 11.33
N GLU A 26 -11.10 9.10 12.32
CA GLU A 26 -10.43 10.39 12.40
C GLU A 26 -9.15 10.33 11.55
N VAL A 27 -9.06 11.15 10.50
CA VAL A 27 -7.84 11.27 9.70
C VAL A 27 -6.94 12.33 10.30
N LEU A 28 -5.85 11.90 10.93
CA LEU A 28 -4.90 12.77 11.65
C LEU A 28 -4.01 13.57 10.70
N GLY A 29 -3.90 13.15 9.45
CA GLY A 29 -3.16 13.84 8.41
C GLY A 29 -3.07 13.03 7.12
N ALA A 30 -2.81 13.76 6.02
CA ALA A 30 -2.53 13.19 4.72
C ALA A 30 -1.20 13.76 4.20
N PHE A 31 -0.29 12.86 3.84
CA PHE A 31 1.09 13.21 3.48
C PHE A 31 1.43 12.67 2.09
N GLY A 32 1.99 13.52 1.26
CA GLY A 32 2.47 13.17 -0.08
C GLY A 32 3.94 13.53 -0.26
N HIS A 33 4.40 13.47 -1.49
CA HIS A 33 5.79 13.76 -1.86
C HIS A 33 6.28 15.11 -1.28
N GLU A 34 5.43 16.14 -1.26
CA GLU A 34 5.82 17.50 -0.87
C GLU A 34 5.97 17.67 0.65
N ASN A 35 5.27 16.88 1.44
CA ASN A 35 5.19 17.05 2.88
C ASN A 35 5.42 15.77 3.71
N ILE A 36 5.97 14.72 3.11
CA ILE A 36 6.27 13.47 3.81
C ILE A 36 7.25 13.66 4.98
N ASN A 37 8.13 14.64 4.89
CA ASN A 37 9.06 15.02 5.96
C ASN A 37 8.35 15.55 7.22
N GLN A 38 7.08 15.95 7.09
CA GLN A 38 6.25 16.40 8.22
C GLN A 38 5.48 15.26 8.89
N LEU A 39 5.62 14.03 8.42
CA LEU A 39 4.91 12.86 8.98
C LEU A 39 5.12 12.74 10.50
N ASN A 40 6.32 12.98 10.97
CA ASN A 40 6.66 12.91 12.40
C ASN A 40 6.06 14.05 13.24
N THR A 41 5.46 15.07 12.64
CA THR A 41 4.74 16.12 13.38
C THR A 41 3.36 15.68 13.87
N VAL A 42 2.87 14.53 13.44
CA VAL A 42 1.65 13.93 13.97
C VAL A 42 1.90 13.51 15.42
N GLU A 43 1.29 14.21 16.36
CA GLU A 43 1.52 13.99 17.80
C GLU A 43 0.83 12.71 18.28
N GLN A 44 -0.40 12.49 17.85
CA GLN A 44 -1.19 11.33 18.22
C GLN A 44 -0.72 10.08 17.45
N THR A 45 -0.56 8.96 18.14
CA THR A 45 -0.32 7.67 17.48
C THR A 45 -1.60 7.22 16.76
N PRO A 46 -1.58 7.05 15.43
CA PRO A 46 -2.74 6.51 14.72
C PRO A 46 -2.92 5.01 15.02
N ASP A 47 -4.14 4.53 14.87
CA ASP A 47 -4.40 3.09 14.89
C ASP A 47 -3.84 2.40 13.64
N VAL A 48 -3.89 3.11 12.48
CA VAL A 48 -3.41 2.59 11.21
C VAL A 48 -2.81 3.68 10.32
N VAL A 49 -1.74 3.31 9.62
CA VAL A 49 -1.22 4.08 8.47
C VAL A 49 -1.68 3.38 7.19
N VAL A 50 -2.25 4.13 6.27
CA VAL A 50 -2.69 3.64 4.95
C VAL A 50 -1.82 4.29 3.89
N ASP A 51 -0.95 3.51 3.26
CA ASP A 51 0.05 3.97 2.30
C ASP A 51 -0.27 3.53 0.87
N PHE A 52 -0.65 4.48 0.03
CA PHE A 52 -0.80 4.34 -1.41
C PHE A 52 -0.04 5.48 -2.11
N SER A 53 1.25 5.50 -1.90
CA SER A 53 2.16 6.56 -2.36
C SER A 53 3.15 6.05 -3.41
N GLY A 54 4.40 6.26 -3.21
CA GLY A 54 5.51 5.80 -4.05
C GLY A 54 6.66 5.26 -3.21
N VAL A 55 7.58 4.58 -3.87
CA VAL A 55 8.75 3.95 -3.23
C VAL A 55 9.59 4.95 -2.42
N ALA A 56 9.63 6.22 -2.85
CA ALA A 56 10.39 7.27 -2.15
C ALA A 56 9.91 7.54 -0.72
N ALA A 57 8.66 7.22 -0.38
CA ALA A 57 8.12 7.39 0.97
C ALA A 57 8.42 6.21 1.90
N PHE A 58 8.97 5.11 1.40
CA PHE A 58 9.13 3.85 2.13
C PHE A 58 9.81 4.02 3.49
N GLU A 59 10.99 4.62 3.51
CA GLU A 59 11.78 4.79 4.75
C GLU A 59 11.03 5.63 5.80
N ALA A 60 10.39 6.71 5.37
CA ALA A 60 9.61 7.56 6.26
C ALA A 60 8.40 6.82 6.86
N VAL A 61 7.68 6.06 6.03
CA VAL A 61 6.50 5.29 6.44
C VAL A 61 6.88 4.17 7.40
N VAL A 62 7.86 3.34 7.03
CA VAL A 62 8.29 2.21 7.85
C VAL A 62 8.89 2.68 9.17
N GLY A 63 9.70 3.75 9.14
CA GLY A 63 10.25 4.37 10.34
C GLY A 63 9.16 4.86 11.29
N PHE A 64 8.18 5.59 10.78
CA PHE A 64 7.05 6.08 11.56
C PHE A 64 6.22 4.95 12.17
N VAL A 65 5.85 3.94 11.37
CA VAL A 65 5.06 2.79 11.83
C VAL A 65 5.81 2.03 12.92
N ARG A 66 7.11 1.79 12.74
CA ARG A 66 7.96 1.11 13.72
C ARG A 66 8.05 1.88 15.04
N GLU A 67 8.28 3.19 14.97
CA GLU A 67 8.39 4.05 16.14
C GLU A 67 7.08 4.17 16.91
N ARG A 68 5.97 4.30 16.19
CA ARG A 68 4.64 4.48 16.78
C ARG A 68 3.97 3.17 17.20
N GLY A 69 4.40 2.03 16.67
CA GLY A 69 3.80 0.72 16.96
C GLY A 69 2.37 0.56 16.42
N CYS A 70 2.03 1.26 15.34
CA CYS A 70 0.70 1.23 14.73
C CYS A 70 0.62 0.22 13.57
N ALA A 71 -0.59 -0.09 13.11
CA ALA A 71 -0.80 -0.96 11.95
C ALA A 71 -0.42 -0.27 10.64
N LEU A 72 -0.05 -1.06 9.62
CA LEU A 72 0.22 -0.58 8.26
C LEU A 72 -0.61 -1.34 7.22
N VAL A 73 -1.30 -0.60 6.36
CA VAL A 73 -1.91 -1.11 5.14
C VAL A 73 -1.21 -0.44 3.96
N SER A 74 -0.47 -1.19 3.15
CA SER A 74 0.28 -0.65 2.02
C SER A 74 -0.20 -1.22 0.69
N GLY A 75 -0.47 -0.32 -0.25
CA GLY A 75 -0.76 -0.62 -1.66
C GLY A 75 0.26 0.01 -2.60
N THR A 76 1.36 0.52 -2.08
CA THR A 76 2.45 1.07 -2.89
C THR A 76 3.12 -0.06 -3.68
N THR A 77 3.34 0.17 -4.96
CA THR A 77 3.97 -0.78 -5.89
C THR A 77 5.43 -0.42 -6.14
N GLY A 78 6.21 -1.38 -6.65
CA GLY A 78 7.60 -1.14 -7.06
C GLY A 78 8.64 -1.27 -5.94
N PHE A 79 8.31 -1.86 -4.81
CA PHE A 79 9.29 -2.13 -3.74
C PHE A 79 10.35 -3.14 -4.19
N SER A 80 11.59 -2.90 -3.77
CA SER A 80 12.68 -3.85 -3.96
C SER A 80 12.50 -5.11 -3.10
N PRO A 81 13.21 -6.21 -3.41
CA PRO A 81 13.22 -7.40 -2.56
C PRO A 81 13.63 -7.09 -1.11
N GLU A 82 14.58 -6.18 -0.92
CA GLU A 82 15.05 -5.73 0.39
C GLU A 82 13.95 -5.00 1.15
N GLN A 83 13.23 -4.11 0.49
CA GLN A 83 12.10 -3.38 1.08
C GLN A 83 10.94 -4.32 1.44
N LEU A 84 10.64 -5.30 0.60
CA LEU A 84 9.63 -6.33 0.91
C LEU A 84 10.05 -7.18 2.11
N SER A 85 11.34 -7.52 2.23
CA SER A 85 11.89 -8.21 3.39
C SER A 85 11.75 -7.37 4.66
N GLU A 86 11.99 -6.06 4.57
CA GLU A 86 11.82 -5.13 5.70
C GLU A 86 10.36 -5.01 6.15
N LEU A 87 9.40 -4.98 5.21
CA LEU A 87 7.98 -5.04 5.54
C LEU A 87 7.60 -6.32 6.27
N LYS A 88 8.17 -7.44 5.85
CA LYS A 88 7.97 -8.73 6.53
C LYS A 88 8.50 -8.70 7.96
N GLN A 89 9.69 -8.15 8.18
CA GLN A 89 10.26 -7.97 9.52
C GLN A 89 9.39 -7.03 10.37
N LEU A 90 8.91 -5.92 9.80
CA LEU A 90 8.00 -5.01 10.49
C LEU A 90 6.74 -5.74 10.95
N GLY A 91 6.23 -6.67 10.13
CA GLY A 91 5.07 -7.51 10.44
C GLY A 91 5.26 -8.47 11.63
N GLU A 92 6.48 -8.67 12.11
CA GLU A 92 6.75 -9.42 13.34
C GLU A 92 6.42 -8.61 14.62
N SER A 93 6.38 -7.29 14.50
CA SER A 93 6.17 -6.36 15.62
C SER A 93 4.81 -5.67 15.59
N VAL A 94 4.27 -5.38 14.41
CA VAL A 94 3.00 -4.67 14.22
C VAL A 94 2.20 -5.35 13.09
N PRO A 95 0.86 -5.19 13.07
CA PRO A 95 0.06 -5.69 11.96
C PRO A 95 0.43 -5.00 10.64
N VAL A 96 0.82 -5.76 9.63
CA VAL A 96 1.15 -5.25 8.29
C VAL A 96 0.40 -6.03 7.23
N ILE A 97 -0.29 -5.32 6.36
CA ILE A 97 -0.87 -5.85 5.12
C ILE A 97 -0.23 -5.10 3.96
N HIS A 98 0.34 -5.84 3.03
CA HIS A 98 0.85 -5.29 1.77
C HIS A 98 0.34 -6.12 0.59
N ALA A 99 -0.16 -5.44 -0.43
CA ALA A 99 -0.51 -6.03 -1.71
C ALA A 99 -0.28 -5.03 -2.84
N ALA A 100 0.24 -5.51 -3.96
CA ALA A 100 0.39 -4.70 -5.16
C ALA A 100 -0.96 -4.36 -5.82
N ASN A 101 -1.99 -5.13 -5.50
CA ASN A 101 -3.34 -4.91 -6.01
C ASN A 101 -4.38 -5.47 -5.04
N TYR A 102 -5.36 -4.66 -4.67
CA TYR A 102 -6.47 -5.02 -3.77
C TYR A 102 -7.76 -5.37 -4.52
N SER A 103 -7.75 -5.40 -5.85
CA SER A 103 -8.93 -5.77 -6.63
C SER A 103 -9.27 -7.25 -6.47
N VAL A 104 -10.50 -7.53 -6.07
CA VAL A 104 -11.03 -8.91 -6.00
C VAL A 104 -11.01 -9.56 -7.39
N GLY A 105 -11.34 -8.80 -8.45
CA GLY A 105 -11.31 -9.29 -9.82
C GLY A 105 -9.91 -9.74 -10.25
N VAL A 106 -8.88 -8.97 -9.92
CA VAL A 106 -7.48 -9.33 -10.20
C VAL A 106 -7.06 -10.56 -9.39
N ALA A 107 -7.47 -10.69 -8.14
CA ALA A 107 -7.19 -11.87 -7.33
C ALA A 107 -7.81 -13.14 -7.92
N VAL A 108 -9.04 -13.06 -8.38
CA VAL A 108 -9.73 -14.18 -9.08
C VAL A 108 -9.03 -14.52 -10.39
N LEU A 109 -8.70 -13.51 -11.20
CA LEU A 109 -7.98 -13.70 -12.45
C LEU A 109 -6.63 -14.40 -12.23
N ARG A 110 -5.85 -13.97 -11.25
CA ARG A 110 -4.57 -14.61 -10.91
C ARG A 110 -4.72 -16.08 -10.58
N ARG A 111 -5.75 -16.47 -9.85
CA ARG A 111 -6.04 -17.87 -9.53
C ARG A 111 -6.42 -18.66 -10.78
N ALA A 112 -7.25 -18.09 -11.64
CA ALA A 112 -7.65 -18.71 -12.90
C ALA A 112 -6.46 -18.93 -13.84
N VAL A 113 -5.58 -17.93 -13.98
CA VAL A 113 -4.36 -18.00 -14.78
C VAL A 113 -3.40 -19.06 -14.24
N ALA A 114 -3.20 -19.11 -12.92
CA ALA A 114 -2.33 -20.12 -12.30
C ALA A 114 -2.84 -21.53 -12.57
N MET A 115 -4.14 -21.78 -12.42
CA MET A 115 -4.76 -23.07 -12.72
C MET A 115 -4.63 -23.44 -14.20
N ALA A 116 -4.84 -22.49 -15.10
CA ALA A 116 -4.67 -22.72 -16.54
C ALA A 116 -3.22 -23.04 -16.93
N ALA A 117 -2.26 -22.29 -16.37
CA ALA A 117 -0.84 -22.49 -16.63
C ALA A 117 -0.35 -23.86 -16.12
N GLU A 118 -0.85 -24.30 -14.97
CA GLU A 118 -0.54 -25.63 -14.43
C GLU A 118 -1.11 -26.75 -15.31
N ALA A 119 -2.37 -26.61 -15.78
CA ALA A 119 -3.03 -27.58 -16.63
C ALA A 119 -2.44 -27.66 -18.06
N LEU A 120 -1.82 -26.56 -18.53
CA LEU A 120 -1.22 -26.41 -19.86
C LEU A 120 0.31 -26.34 -19.77
N ASP A 121 0.91 -27.11 -18.88
CA ASP A 121 2.37 -27.15 -18.72
C ASP A 121 3.08 -27.46 -20.05
N GLY A 122 4.13 -26.70 -20.34
CA GLY A 122 4.88 -26.79 -21.60
C GLY A 122 4.30 -26.01 -22.78
N TRP A 123 3.13 -25.36 -22.63
CA TRP A 123 2.58 -24.47 -23.65
C TRP A 123 3.25 -23.10 -23.59
N ALA A 124 3.44 -22.47 -24.75
CA ALA A 124 3.95 -21.10 -24.78
C ALA A 124 2.91 -20.14 -24.18
N THR A 125 3.38 -19.24 -23.31
CA THR A 125 2.54 -18.27 -22.60
C THR A 125 3.03 -16.85 -22.89
N GLU A 126 2.10 -15.95 -23.19
CA GLU A 126 2.38 -14.52 -23.35
C GLU A 126 1.44 -13.73 -22.43
N ILE A 127 2.01 -12.70 -21.78
CA ILE A 127 1.26 -11.77 -20.94
C ILE A 127 1.29 -10.41 -21.60
N VAL A 128 0.11 -9.83 -21.85
CA VAL A 128 -0.04 -8.47 -22.37
C VAL A 128 -0.74 -7.62 -21.32
N GLU A 129 -0.09 -6.54 -20.91
CA GLU A 129 -0.62 -5.56 -19.96
C GLU A 129 -0.96 -4.26 -20.68
N THR A 130 -2.15 -3.74 -20.43
CA THR A 130 -2.56 -2.42 -20.91
C THR A 130 -2.90 -1.53 -19.72
N GLN A 131 -2.20 -0.40 -19.59
CA GLN A 131 -2.37 0.55 -18.52
C GLN A 131 -2.80 1.92 -19.06
N HIS A 132 -3.48 2.71 -18.22
CA HIS A 132 -3.75 4.10 -18.55
C HIS A 132 -2.45 4.91 -18.49
N ASN A 133 -2.35 5.93 -19.32
CA ASN A 133 -1.12 6.71 -19.55
C ASN A 133 -0.42 7.26 -18.28
N PRO A 134 -1.12 7.69 -17.20
CA PRO A 134 -0.46 8.22 -16.00
C PRO A 134 0.21 7.19 -15.09
N LYS A 135 0.08 5.87 -15.36
CA LYS A 135 0.71 4.85 -14.50
C LYS A 135 2.20 4.74 -14.78
N ALA A 136 3.02 5.02 -13.76
CA ALA A 136 4.47 5.10 -13.89
C ALA A 136 5.19 3.74 -13.86
N ASP A 137 4.56 2.71 -13.27
CA ASP A 137 5.12 1.38 -13.00
C ASP A 137 4.41 0.23 -13.76
N ALA A 138 3.81 0.58 -14.88
CA ALA A 138 3.11 -0.37 -15.74
C ALA A 138 4.04 -1.43 -16.37
#